data_c64fe32146444ba3564e97396df26f77
#
_entry.id   c64fe32146444ba3564e97396df26f77
#
_cell.length_a   1.000
_cell.length_b   1.000
_cell.length_c   1.000
_cell.angle_alpha   90.00
_cell.angle_beta   90.00
_cell.angle_gamma   90.00
#
_symmetry.space_group_name_H-M   'P 1'
#
loop_
_entity.id
_entity.type
_entity.pdbx_description
1 polymer ?
#
loop_
_entity_poly.entity_id
_entity_poly.type
_entity_poly.pdbx_seq_one_letter_code
_entity_poly.pdbx_strand_id
1 'polypeptide(L)'
;MTQVSFSRRDAFVALSATATGGAFAAPAQAKAATQPTHHRTVSIDGIEIFYREAGPVDAPVLLLLHGFPSSSRMFRNLIPALSDRYRVIAPDYPGFGHSAVPDRASFKYGFARFAELIDKFLTELRIDRFALYVMDYGAPVGFRLALKRPGQVTALIAQNGNAYEEGLRDFWIPVKAYWADDTPSGRDKMRGGLTLEATRSQYLDGVADKSLVDPDSWLIDQMLIDRPGVSEIHLDLFKDYRTNVELYPQFHAFFRERKPPTLIAWGKNDFIFPPEGARAYLRDLPEAELSLIDSGHFALEDKGEEIAALIRDFLGRKLKR
;
A
#
# COMPACT_ATOMS: atom_id res chain seq x y z
N MET A 1 5.93 -68.27 21.86
CA MET A 1 4.83 -69.02 22.50
C MET A 1 4.78 -68.58 23.97
N THR A 2 3.79 -67.78 24.33
CA THR A 2 3.06 -67.86 25.59
C THR A 2 2.01 -66.75 25.59
N GLN A 3 0.76 -67.18 25.51
CA GLN A 3 -0.44 -66.30 25.64
C GLN A 3 -0.58 -65.90 27.10
N VAL A 4 -1.03 -64.69 27.37
CA VAL A 4 -1.61 -64.29 28.63
C VAL A 4 -3.01 -63.74 28.42
N SER A 5 -3.92 -64.38 29.11
CA SER A 5 -5.37 -64.30 29.14
C SER A 5 -5.86 -63.05 29.89
N PHE A 6 -6.93 -62.41 29.37
CA PHE A 6 -7.71 -61.39 30.07
C PHE A 6 -8.73 -62.02 31.04
N SER A 7 -8.77 -61.54 32.30
CA SER A 7 -9.85 -61.81 33.25
C SER A 7 -10.64 -60.54 33.55
N ARG A 8 -11.97 -60.66 33.43
CA ARG A 8 -12.98 -59.66 33.79
C ARG A 8 -13.40 -59.78 35.27
N ARG A 9 -13.88 -58.66 35.80
CA ARG A 9 -14.70 -58.35 36.99
C ARG A 9 -13.90 -57.65 38.10
N ASP A 10 -14.29 -56.34 38.33
CA ASP A 10 -15.27 -56.02 39.36
C ASP A 10 -15.74 -54.59 39.25
N ALA A 11 -17.04 -54.40 39.37
CA ALA A 11 -17.74 -53.15 39.34
C ALA A 11 -17.75 -52.49 40.73
N PHE A 12 -17.33 -51.21 40.83
CA PHE A 12 -17.68 -50.36 41.95
C PHE A 12 -18.39 -49.12 41.42
N VAL A 13 -19.68 -48.99 41.84
CA VAL A 13 -20.52 -47.83 41.63
C VAL A 13 -20.15 -46.77 42.67
N ALA A 14 -19.66 -45.62 42.21
CA ALA A 14 -19.57 -44.40 43.02
C ALA A 14 -20.41 -43.33 42.37
N LEU A 15 -21.52 -42.96 43.03
CA LEU A 15 -22.33 -41.79 42.70
C LEU A 15 -21.56 -40.55 43.10
N SER A 16 -21.17 -39.72 42.10
CA SER A 16 -20.66 -38.35 42.32
C SER A 16 -21.61 -37.39 41.67
N ALA A 17 -22.21 -36.50 42.48
CA ALA A 17 -23.02 -35.42 42.03
C ALA A 17 -22.20 -34.42 41.22
N THR A 18 -22.48 -34.31 39.94
CA THR A 18 -21.88 -33.26 39.07
C THR A 18 -22.74 -32.00 39.09
N ALA A 19 -22.18 -30.96 39.73
CA ALA A 19 -22.72 -29.58 39.56
C ALA A 19 -22.42 -29.13 38.11
N THR A 20 -23.46 -29.01 37.31
CA THR A 20 -23.37 -28.42 35.95
C THR A 20 -23.19 -26.92 36.04
N GLY A 21 -21.94 -26.45 36.10
CA GLY A 21 -21.58 -25.07 35.78
C GLY A 21 -21.60 -24.89 34.27
N GLY A 22 -22.70 -24.34 33.75
CA GLY A 22 -22.82 -23.95 32.34
C GLY A 22 -21.84 -22.79 32.04
N ALA A 23 -20.67 -23.10 31.54
CA ALA A 23 -19.83 -22.09 30.90
C ALA A 23 -20.46 -21.73 29.55
N PHE A 24 -21.11 -20.57 29.48
CA PHE A 24 -21.47 -19.96 28.21
C PHE A 24 -20.19 -19.66 27.45
N ALA A 25 -19.81 -20.56 26.55
CA ALA A 25 -18.80 -20.25 25.55
C ALA A 25 -19.34 -19.10 24.69
N ALA A 26 -18.71 -17.94 24.76
CA ALA A 26 -18.99 -16.87 23.81
C ALA A 26 -18.84 -17.43 22.39
N PRO A 27 -19.77 -17.12 21.46
CA PRO A 27 -19.67 -17.62 20.10
C PRO A 27 -18.33 -17.14 19.52
N ALA A 28 -17.48 -18.09 19.13
CA ALA A 28 -16.29 -17.76 18.36
C ALA A 28 -16.76 -17.00 17.13
N GLN A 29 -16.39 -15.72 17.01
CA GLN A 29 -16.68 -14.94 15.82
C GLN A 29 -16.09 -15.70 14.63
N ALA A 30 -16.96 -16.24 13.79
CA ALA A 30 -16.56 -16.91 12.56
C ALA A 30 -15.70 -15.91 11.78
N LYS A 31 -14.44 -16.28 11.53
CA LYS A 31 -13.51 -15.49 10.70
C LYS A 31 -14.23 -15.31 9.36
N ALA A 32 -14.63 -14.07 9.02
CA ALA A 32 -15.33 -13.81 7.78
C ALA A 32 -14.51 -14.38 6.62
N ALA A 33 -15.17 -15.12 5.72
CA ALA A 33 -14.49 -15.79 4.64
C ALA A 33 -13.80 -14.74 3.74
N THR A 34 -12.49 -14.87 3.55
CA THR A 34 -11.74 -14.02 2.63
C THR A 34 -12.27 -14.19 1.22
N GLN A 35 -12.54 -13.08 0.55
CA GLN A 35 -13.00 -13.10 -0.84
C GLN A 35 -11.79 -13.34 -1.77
N PRO A 36 -11.97 -14.07 -2.90
CA PRO A 36 -10.89 -14.28 -3.86
C PRO A 36 -10.44 -12.95 -4.47
N THR A 37 -9.12 -12.82 -4.66
CA THR A 37 -8.56 -11.69 -5.41
C THR A 37 -8.64 -11.97 -6.90
N HIS A 38 -9.34 -11.13 -7.63
CA HIS A 38 -9.42 -11.17 -9.09
C HIS A 38 -8.31 -10.32 -9.70
N HIS A 39 -7.74 -10.80 -10.80
CA HIS A 39 -6.74 -10.13 -11.60
C HIS A 39 -7.41 -9.72 -12.92
N ARG A 40 -7.48 -8.42 -13.17
CA ARG A 40 -8.26 -7.85 -14.28
C ARG A 40 -7.43 -6.85 -15.06
N THR A 41 -7.86 -6.57 -16.28
CA THR A 41 -7.32 -5.52 -17.14
C THR A 41 -8.47 -4.69 -17.70
N VAL A 42 -8.25 -3.40 -17.82
CA VAL A 42 -9.18 -2.46 -18.46
C VAL A 42 -8.40 -1.48 -19.32
N SER A 43 -8.95 -1.14 -20.50
CA SER A 43 -8.31 -0.18 -21.42
C SER A 43 -8.74 1.23 -21.06
N ILE A 44 -7.78 2.10 -20.75
CA ILE A 44 -7.99 3.53 -20.46
C ILE A 44 -7.16 4.35 -21.45
N ASP A 45 -7.81 5.14 -22.29
CA ASP A 45 -7.17 5.88 -23.39
C ASP A 45 -6.33 4.97 -24.32
N GLY A 46 -6.75 3.73 -24.52
CA GLY A 46 -6.00 2.74 -25.31
C GLY A 46 -4.81 2.10 -24.57
N ILE A 47 -4.64 2.37 -23.28
CA ILE A 47 -3.59 1.82 -22.43
C ILE A 47 -4.20 0.75 -21.52
N GLU A 48 -3.69 -0.47 -21.59
CA GLU A 48 -4.11 -1.56 -20.74
C GLU A 48 -3.61 -1.35 -19.30
N ILE A 49 -4.54 -1.12 -18.38
CA ILE A 49 -4.31 -0.97 -16.94
C ILE A 49 -4.71 -2.27 -16.25
N PHE A 50 -3.72 -2.97 -15.72
CA PHE A 50 -3.95 -4.13 -14.86
C PHE A 50 -4.35 -3.67 -13.45
N TYR A 51 -5.23 -4.42 -12.79
CA TYR A 51 -5.58 -4.17 -11.40
C TYR A 51 -5.98 -5.46 -10.67
N ARG A 52 -5.82 -5.43 -9.35
CA ARG A 52 -6.32 -6.46 -8.43
C ARG A 52 -7.59 -5.95 -7.79
N GLU A 53 -8.58 -6.83 -7.65
CA GLU A 53 -9.86 -6.49 -7.04
C GLU A 53 -10.33 -7.64 -6.16
N ALA A 54 -10.83 -7.33 -4.96
CA ALA A 54 -11.47 -8.29 -4.08
C ALA A 54 -12.55 -7.61 -3.23
N GLY A 55 -13.50 -8.42 -2.74
CA GLY A 55 -14.57 -7.96 -1.85
C GLY A 55 -15.91 -7.74 -2.55
N PRO A 56 -16.99 -7.52 -1.77
CA PRO A 56 -18.32 -7.32 -2.32
C PRO A 56 -18.40 -6.05 -3.17
N VAL A 57 -19.09 -6.13 -4.31
CA VAL A 57 -19.16 -5.02 -5.28
C VAL A 57 -19.83 -3.77 -4.68
N ASP A 58 -20.77 -3.94 -3.77
CA ASP A 58 -21.52 -2.86 -3.11
C ASP A 58 -20.88 -2.38 -1.80
N ALA A 59 -19.74 -2.96 -1.40
CA ALA A 59 -19.03 -2.52 -0.21
C ALA A 59 -18.33 -1.17 -0.44
N PRO A 60 -18.02 -0.40 0.64
CA PRO A 60 -17.22 0.79 0.52
C PRO A 60 -15.89 0.51 -0.19
N VAL A 61 -15.54 1.34 -1.16
CA VAL A 61 -14.32 1.15 -1.96
C VAL A 61 -13.10 1.61 -1.19
N LEU A 62 -12.04 0.80 -1.22
CA LEU A 62 -10.69 1.13 -0.80
C LEU A 62 -9.76 1.04 -2.01
N LEU A 63 -9.31 2.21 -2.48
CA LEU A 63 -8.34 2.34 -3.57
C LEU A 63 -6.93 2.31 -3.00
N LEU A 64 -6.11 1.34 -3.43
CA LEU A 64 -4.73 1.17 -3.01
C LEU A 64 -3.79 1.62 -4.14
N LEU A 65 -3.00 2.66 -3.89
CA LEU A 65 -2.04 3.22 -4.84
C LEU A 65 -0.62 2.88 -4.40
N HIS A 66 0.07 2.09 -5.22
CA HIS A 66 1.42 1.59 -4.97
C HIS A 66 2.51 2.63 -5.27
N GLY A 67 3.74 2.30 -4.87
CA GLY A 67 4.93 3.10 -5.11
C GLY A 67 6.01 2.39 -5.91
N PHE A 68 7.15 3.05 -6.00
CA PHE A 68 8.37 2.53 -6.60
C PHE A 68 9.14 1.63 -5.61
N PRO A 69 9.75 0.55 -6.07
CA PRO A 69 9.76 0.03 -7.44
C PRO A 69 8.63 -0.98 -7.73
N SER A 70 7.66 -1.10 -6.83
CA SER A 70 6.69 -2.18 -6.80
C SER A 70 5.47 -1.94 -7.73
N SER A 71 4.40 -2.66 -7.46
CA SER A 71 3.13 -2.65 -8.18
C SER A 71 2.01 -2.98 -7.20
N SER A 72 0.79 -3.20 -7.67
CA SER A 72 -0.31 -3.73 -6.86
C SER A 72 0.04 -5.05 -6.16
N ARG A 73 1.13 -5.74 -6.56
CA ARG A 73 1.63 -6.95 -5.90
C ARG A 73 2.00 -6.71 -4.43
N MET A 74 2.48 -5.52 -4.08
CA MET A 74 2.79 -5.20 -2.68
C MET A 74 1.59 -5.36 -1.74
N PHE A 75 0.37 -5.26 -2.28
CA PHE A 75 -0.88 -5.41 -1.54
C PHE A 75 -1.42 -6.84 -1.51
N ARG A 76 -0.66 -7.85 -1.99
CA ARG A 76 -1.11 -9.26 -2.13
C ARG A 76 -1.66 -9.86 -0.84
N ASN A 77 -1.10 -9.47 0.31
CA ASN A 77 -1.55 -9.92 1.62
C ASN A 77 -2.59 -8.98 2.26
N LEU A 78 -2.52 -7.68 1.95
CA LEU A 78 -3.44 -6.68 2.47
C LEU A 78 -4.84 -6.79 1.84
N ILE A 79 -4.93 -7.05 0.53
CA ILE A 79 -6.20 -7.18 -0.19
C ILE A 79 -7.10 -8.24 0.47
N PRO A 80 -6.68 -9.51 0.63
CA PRO A 80 -7.55 -10.52 1.25
C PRO A 80 -7.86 -10.20 2.72
N ALA A 81 -6.96 -9.53 3.44
CA ALA A 81 -7.19 -9.15 4.84
C ALA A 81 -8.30 -8.10 5.02
N LEU A 82 -8.68 -7.37 3.98
CA LEU A 82 -9.69 -6.29 4.02
C LEU A 82 -10.95 -6.61 3.20
N SER A 83 -10.89 -7.62 2.32
CA SER A 83 -11.91 -7.92 1.31
C SER A 83 -13.25 -8.46 1.86
N ASP A 84 -13.31 -8.82 3.13
CA ASP A 84 -14.56 -9.21 3.79
C ASP A 84 -15.50 -8.04 4.08
N ARG A 85 -14.96 -6.80 4.09
CA ARG A 85 -15.70 -5.57 4.44
C ARG A 85 -15.65 -4.49 3.38
N TYR A 86 -14.63 -4.50 2.53
CA TYR A 86 -14.36 -3.44 1.56
C TYR A 86 -14.21 -4.03 0.16
N ARG A 87 -14.66 -3.28 -0.84
CA ARG A 87 -14.25 -3.51 -2.22
C ARG A 87 -12.86 -2.91 -2.41
N VAL A 88 -11.84 -3.75 -2.37
CA VAL A 88 -10.44 -3.33 -2.44
C VAL A 88 -9.99 -3.38 -3.88
N ILE A 89 -9.43 -2.27 -4.38
CA ILE A 89 -9.00 -2.11 -5.77
C ILE A 89 -7.58 -1.54 -5.78
N ALA A 90 -6.68 -2.19 -6.51
CA ALA A 90 -5.28 -1.83 -6.61
C ALA A 90 -4.81 -1.88 -8.07
N PRO A 91 -4.78 -0.74 -8.80
CA PRO A 91 -4.26 -0.67 -10.17
C PRO A 91 -2.72 -0.63 -10.18
N ASP A 92 -2.13 -1.11 -11.28
CA ASP A 92 -0.73 -0.86 -11.65
C ASP A 92 -0.66 0.36 -12.58
N TYR A 93 0.31 1.26 -12.36
CA TYR A 93 0.55 2.35 -13.31
C TYR A 93 1.19 1.83 -14.61
N PRO A 94 1.05 2.55 -15.74
CA PRO A 94 1.82 2.25 -16.95
C PRO A 94 3.32 2.20 -16.65
N GLY A 95 4.01 1.18 -17.16
CA GLY A 95 5.42 0.94 -16.86
C GLY A 95 5.69 0.12 -15.62
N PHE A 96 4.68 -0.13 -14.78
CA PHE A 96 4.76 -0.92 -13.55
C PHE A 96 3.94 -2.22 -13.66
N GLY A 97 4.33 -3.20 -12.87
CA GLY A 97 3.58 -4.44 -12.71
C GLY A 97 3.22 -5.12 -14.03
N HIS A 98 1.93 -5.41 -14.18
CA HIS A 98 1.34 -6.05 -15.35
C HIS A 98 0.63 -5.07 -16.30
N SER A 99 0.61 -3.77 -16.00
CA SER A 99 0.09 -2.75 -16.91
C SER A 99 0.99 -2.60 -18.14
N ALA A 100 0.43 -2.02 -19.21
CA ALA A 100 1.15 -1.74 -20.43
C ALA A 100 2.39 -0.87 -20.18
N VAL A 101 3.38 -1.00 -21.07
CA VAL A 101 4.58 -0.17 -21.13
C VAL A 101 4.58 0.61 -22.44
N PRO A 102 3.79 1.68 -22.56
CA PRO A 102 3.77 2.52 -23.75
C PRO A 102 5.15 3.08 -24.10
N ASP A 103 5.42 3.27 -25.38
CA ASP A 103 6.66 3.87 -25.85
C ASP A 103 6.79 5.31 -25.31
N ARG A 104 7.94 5.66 -24.71
CA ARG A 104 8.28 6.97 -24.18
C ARG A 104 8.19 8.10 -25.22
N ALA A 105 8.34 7.79 -26.52
CA ALA A 105 8.17 8.76 -27.58
C ALA A 105 6.72 9.20 -27.76
N SER A 106 5.76 8.34 -27.45
CA SER A 106 4.32 8.60 -27.59
C SER A 106 3.58 8.80 -26.27
N PHE A 107 4.17 8.39 -25.15
CA PHE A 107 3.58 8.49 -23.83
C PHE A 107 4.53 9.19 -22.86
N LYS A 108 4.12 10.37 -22.38
CA LYS A 108 4.89 11.11 -21.37
C LYS A 108 4.59 10.53 -19.97
N TYR A 109 5.57 9.82 -19.44
CA TYR A 109 5.51 9.33 -18.06
C TYR A 109 5.65 10.48 -17.06
N GLY A 110 4.81 10.47 -16.03
CA GLY A 110 4.82 11.49 -14.98
C GLY A 110 3.62 11.36 -14.05
N PHE A 111 3.73 11.93 -12.85
CA PHE A 111 2.71 11.80 -11.80
C PHE A 111 1.37 12.43 -12.19
N ALA A 112 1.39 13.53 -12.93
CA ALA A 112 0.17 14.14 -13.44
C ALA A 112 -0.58 13.19 -14.39
N ARG A 113 0.16 12.54 -15.32
CA ARG A 113 -0.44 11.60 -16.28
C ARG A 113 -0.96 10.34 -15.59
N PHE A 114 -0.26 9.84 -14.59
CA PHE A 114 -0.75 8.72 -13.78
C PHE A 114 -2.05 9.08 -13.05
N ALA A 115 -2.11 10.26 -12.43
CA ALA A 115 -3.33 10.71 -11.76
C ALA A 115 -4.52 10.88 -12.73
N GLU A 116 -4.30 11.35 -13.97
CA GLU A 116 -5.32 11.40 -15.01
C GLU A 116 -5.84 10.02 -15.39
N LEU A 117 -4.94 9.04 -15.54
CA LEU A 117 -5.33 7.68 -15.89
C LEU A 117 -6.10 7.01 -14.75
N ILE A 118 -5.69 7.22 -13.49
CA ILE A 118 -6.43 6.71 -12.33
C ILE A 118 -7.79 7.39 -12.20
N ASP A 119 -7.89 8.67 -12.49
CA ASP A 119 -9.18 9.37 -12.55
C ASP A 119 -10.16 8.75 -13.57
N LYS A 120 -9.67 8.48 -14.79
CA LYS A 120 -10.46 7.81 -15.84
C LYS A 120 -10.75 6.35 -15.48
N PHE A 121 -9.80 5.65 -14.88
CA PHE A 121 -9.98 4.29 -14.37
C PHE A 121 -11.14 4.20 -13.36
N LEU A 122 -11.21 5.12 -12.40
CA LEU A 122 -12.32 5.18 -11.46
C LEU A 122 -13.66 5.46 -12.16
N THR A 123 -13.65 6.32 -13.17
CA THR A 123 -14.85 6.61 -13.97
C THR A 123 -15.33 5.37 -14.73
N GLU A 124 -14.42 4.64 -15.38
CA GLU A 124 -14.73 3.39 -16.10
C GLU A 124 -15.31 2.32 -15.17
N LEU A 125 -14.75 2.19 -13.96
CA LEU A 125 -15.25 1.26 -12.95
C LEU A 125 -16.48 1.79 -12.18
N ARG A 126 -16.99 2.98 -12.52
CA ARG A 126 -18.14 3.66 -11.88
C ARG A 126 -17.95 3.82 -10.37
N ILE A 127 -16.75 4.27 -9.98
CA ILE A 127 -16.39 4.51 -8.59
C ILE A 127 -16.47 6.00 -8.31
N ASP A 128 -17.48 6.41 -7.54
CA ASP A 128 -17.73 7.82 -7.21
C ASP A 128 -17.15 8.21 -5.84
N ARG A 129 -17.03 7.26 -4.91
CA ARG A 129 -16.53 7.51 -3.55
C ARG A 129 -15.58 6.39 -3.14
N PHE A 130 -14.47 6.76 -2.50
CA PHE A 130 -13.45 5.80 -2.09
C PHE A 130 -12.67 6.29 -0.87
N ALA A 131 -12.24 5.37 -0.03
CA ALA A 131 -11.11 5.58 0.86
C ALA A 131 -9.83 5.43 0.04
N LEU A 132 -8.87 6.32 0.25
CA LEU A 132 -7.64 6.39 -0.51
C LEU A 132 -6.48 5.91 0.36
N TYR A 133 -5.83 4.84 -0.06
CA TYR A 133 -4.55 4.41 0.50
C TYR A 133 -3.42 4.81 -0.44
N VAL A 134 -2.40 5.44 0.11
CA VAL A 134 -1.23 5.88 -0.64
C VAL A 134 0.06 5.40 0.00
N MET A 135 0.98 4.90 -0.84
CA MET A 135 2.34 4.51 -0.46
C MET A 135 3.32 5.05 -1.49
N ASP A 136 4.41 5.69 -1.07
CA ASP A 136 5.48 6.21 -1.93
C ASP A 136 4.91 7.03 -3.12
N TYR A 137 5.11 6.60 -4.39
CA TYR A 137 4.53 7.25 -5.58
C TYR A 137 3.00 7.28 -5.59
N GLY A 138 2.37 6.40 -4.82
CA GLY A 138 0.93 6.46 -4.60
C GLY A 138 0.48 7.77 -3.95
N ALA A 139 1.32 8.42 -3.14
CA ALA A 139 0.99 9.70 -2.51
C ALA A 139 0.84 10.84 -3.53
N PRO A 140 1.84 11.16 -4.37
CA PRO A 140 1.68 12.21 -5.36
C PRO A 140 0.60 11.92 -6.41
N VAL A 141 0.35 10.66 -6.78
CA VAL A 141 -0.75 10.29 -7.67
C VAL A 141 -2.09 10.47 -6.97
N GLY A 142 -2.22 9.91 -5.75
CA GLY A 142 -3.46 9.96 -4.97
C GLY A 142 -3.86 11.37 -4.54
N PHE A 143 -2.89 12.22 -4.18
CA PHE A 143 -3.19 13.59 -3.79
C PHE A 143 -3.59 14.46 -4.99
N ARG A 144 -3.00 14.27 -6.18
CA ARG A 144 -3.51 14.88 -7.41
C ARG A 144 -4.94 14.44 -7.73
N LEU A 145 -5.23 13.16 -7.56
CA LEU A 145 -6.59 12.64 -7.70
C LEU A 145 -7.53 13.28 -6.67
N ALA A 146 -7.10 13.44 -5.42
CA ALA A 146 -7.88 14.09 -4.37
C ALA A 146 -8.15 15.57 -4.65
N LEU A 147 -7.19 16.30 -5.23
CA LEU A 147 -7.41 17.68 -5.71
C LEU A 147 -8.47 17.73 -6.82
N LYS A 148 -8.49 16.74 -7.70
CA LYS A 148 -9.46 16.66 -8.80
C LYS A 148 -10.84 16.21 -8.35
N ARG A 149 -10.93 15.33 -7.33
CA ARG A 149 -12.16 14.73 -6.78
C ARG A 149 -12.34 15.02 -5.29
N PRO A 150 -12.28 16.28 -4.83
CA PRO A 150 -12.14 16.58 -3.38
C PRO A 150 -13.33 16.14 -2.53
N GLY A 151 -14.52 15.95 -3.12
CA GLY A 151 -15.71 15.45 -2.41
C GLY A 151 -15.87 13.93 -2.41
N GLN A 152 -15.01 13.21 -3.11
CA GLN A 152 -15.14 11.76 -3.31
C GLN A 152 -14.22 10.95 -2.38
N VAL A 153 -13.19 11.56 -1.79
CA VAL A 153 -12.29 10.92 -0.81
C VAL A 153 -13.00 10.83 0.53
N THR A 154 -13.33 9.61 0.97
CA THR A 154 -14.07 9.35 2.21
C THR A 154 -13.18 9.18 3.42
N ALA A 155 -11.95 8.73 3.22
CA ALA A 155 -10.88 8.63 4.21
C ALA A 155 -9.52 8.57 3.50
N LEU A 156 -8.44 8.88 4.23
CA LEU A 156 -7.07 8.80 3.76
C LEU A 156 -6.27 7.83 4.65
N ILE A 157 -5.52 6.94 4.04
CA ILE A 157 -4.51 6.12 4.70
C ILE A 157 -3.17 6.43 4.03
N ALA A 158 -2.23 7.01 4.77
CA ALA A 158 -0.88 7.28 4.30
C ALA A 158 0.11 6.30 4.95
N GLN A 159 0.65 5.37 4.15
CA GLN A 159 1.70 4.47 4.56
C GLN A 159 2.98 4.86 3.82
N ASN A 160 3.94 5.45 4.53
CA ASN A 160 5.20 5.92 3.95
C ASN A 160 5.00 6.74 2.64
N GLY A 161 3.89 7.47 2.57
CA GLY A 161 3.47 8.31 1.45
C GLY A 161 3.65 9.79 1.77
N ASN A 162 4.72 10.40 1.28
CA ASN A 162 5.14 11.74 1.68
C ASN A 162 4.38 12.86 0.95
N ALA A 163 4.09 13.95 1.68
CA ALA A 163 3.50 15.18 1.16
C ALA A 163 4.15 16.45 1.76
N TYR A 164 5.30 16.31 2.39
CA TYR A 164 5.96 17.39 3.14
C TYR A 164 7.46 17.40 2.89
N GLU A 165 8.06 18.58 2.89
CA GLU A 165 9.50 18.72 2.69
C GLU A 165 10.30 18.08 3.82
N GLU A 166 9.74 18.02 5.03
CA GLU A 166 10.34 17.37 6.19
C GLU A 166 10.62 15.87 5.96
N GLY A 167 9.91 15.21 5.04
CA GLY A 167 10.15 13.83 4.64
C GLY A 167 11.20 13.66 3.54
N LEU A 168 11.81 14.76 3.03
CA LEU A 168 12.79 14.71 1.94
C LEU A 168 14.21 15.02 2.47
N ARG A 169 14.78 14.06 3.22
CA ARG A 169 16.08 14.18 3.90
C ARG A 169 17.25 13.65 3.04
N ASP A 170 18.19 12.99 3.66
CA ASP A 170 19.51 12.62 3.10
C ASP A 170 19.40 11.77 1.83
N PHE A 171 18.47 10.81 1.79
CA PHE A 171 18.20 10.01 0.59
C PHE A 171 17.88 10.90 -0.64
N TRP A 172 17.24 12.04 -0.41
CA TRP A 172 16.78 12.94 -1.48
C TRP A 172 17.85 13.90 -1.99
N ILE A 173 19.03 13.98 -1.35
CA ILE A 173 20.12 14.88 -1.79
C ILE A 173 20.53 14.60 -3.25
N PRO A 174 20.89 13.34 -3.65
CA PRO A 174 21.22 13.05 -5.04
C PRO A 174 20.03 13.19 -5.99
N VAL A 175 18.80 12.92 -5.54
CA VAL A 175 17.60 13.09 -6.35
C VAL A 175 17.34 14.58 -6.63
N LYS A 176 17.47 15.45 -5.62
CA LYS A 176 17.35 16.91 -5.77
C LYS A 176 18.45 17.47 -6.69
N ALA A 177 19.67 16.94 -6.59
CA ALA A 177 20.76 17.30 -7.51
C ALA A 177 20.40 16.92 -8.97
N TYR A 178 19.81 15.76 -9.18
CA TYR A 178 19.33 15.34 -10.50
C TYR A 178 18.19 16.23 -11.03
N TRP A 179 17.32 16.77 -10.17
CA TRP A 179 16.28 17.72 -10.62
C TRP A 179 16.89 18.99 -11.26
N ALA A 180 18.04 19.44 -10.76
CA ALA A 180 18.76 20.60 -11.27
C ALA A 180 19.65 20.27 -12.48
N ASP A 181 20.10 19.01 -12.61
CA ASP A 181 21.02 18.54 -13.66
C ASP A 181 20.22 17.80 -14.75
N ASP A 182 20.00 18.46 -15.90
CA ASP A 182 19.28 17.89 -17.05
C ASP A 182 20.22 17.31 -18.11
N THR A 183 21.42 16.94 -17.71
CA THR A 183 22.42 16.34 -18.59
C THR A 183 22.34 14.81 -18.61
N PRO A 184 22.85 14.14 -19.68
CA PRO A 184 23.01 12.69 -19.67
C PRO A 184 23.82 12.17 -18.47
N SER A 185 24.83 12.94 -18.01
CA SER A 185 25.64 12.60 -16.83
C SER A 185 24.82 12.60 -15.53
N GLY A 186 23.92 13.59 -15.33
CA GLY A 186 23.00 13.63 -14.20
C GLY A 186 22.09 12.42 -14.19
N ARG A 187 21.55 12.08 -15.36
CA ARG A 187 20.70 10.89 -15.54
C ARG A 187 21.46 9.59 -15.22
N ASP A 188 22.68 9.44 -15.70
CA ASP A 188 23.50 8.24 -15.45
C ASP A 188 23.83 8.03 -13.98
N LYS A 189 24.06 9.10 -13.22
CA LYS A 189 24.27 9.01 -11.76
C LYS A 189 23.07 8.41 -11.02
N MET A 190 21.85 8.64 -11.52
CA MET A 190 20.63 8.11 -10.92
C MET A 190 20.39 6.62 -11.20
N ARG A 191 21.09 6.00 -12.16
CA ARG A 191 20.94 4.57 -12.48
C ARG A 191 21.31 3.66 -11.31
N GLY A 192 22.17 4.13 -10.40
CA GLY A 192 22.47 3.40 -9.16
C GLY A 192 21.26 3.08 -8.31
N GLY A 193 20.22 3.91 -8.36
CA GLY A 193 18.94 3.68 -7.67
C GLY A 193 18.04 2.60 -8.29
N LEU A 194 18.43 2.05 -9.46
CA LEU A 194 17.69 1.03 -10.20
C LEU A 194 18.34 -0.36 -10.17
N THR A 195 19.37 -0.54 -9.36
CA THR A 195 20.08 -1.82 -9.20
C THR A 195 19.35 -2.75 -8.26
N LEU A 196 19.59 -4.06 -8.40
CA LEU A 196 19.05 -5.06 -7.47
C LEU A 196 19.40 -4.75 -6.00
N GLU A 197 20.61 -4.25 -5.74
CA GLU A 197 21.02 -3.86 -4.40
C GLU A 197 20.16 -2.71 -3.86
N ALA A 198 19.96 -1.66 -4.67
CA ALA A 198 19.10 -0.54 -4.31
C ALA A 198 17.64 -0.98 -4.11
N THR A 199 17.11 -1.84 -4.97
CA THR A 199 15.76 -2.41 -4.81
C THR A 199 15.65 -3.21 -3.52
N ARG A 200 16.61 -4.11 -3.26
CA ARG A 200 16.65 -4.94 -2.04
C ARG A 200 16.74 -4.09 -0.77
N SER A 201 17.55 -3.02 -0.77
CA SER A 201 17.70 -2.14 0.40
C SER A 201 16.39 -1.48 0.80
N GLN A 202 15.54 -1.10 -0.15
CA GLN A 202 14.22 -0.53 0.15
C GLN A 202 13.31 -1.48 0.93
N TYR A 203 13.46 -2.80 0.73
CA TYR A 203 12.70 -3.83 1.43
C TYR A 203 13.29 -4.18 2.80
N LEU A 204 14.62 -4.18 2.95
CA LEU A 204 15.31 -4.74 4.11
C LEU A 204 15.79 -3.69 5.12
N ASP A 205 16.09 -2.47 4.67
CA ASP A 205 16.62 -1.47 5.59
C ASP A 205 15.51 -0.90 6.48
N GLY A 206 15.80 -0.82 7.77
CA GLY A 206 14.82 -0.43 8.77
C GLY A 206 13.95 -1.57 9.31
N VAL A 207 14.01 -2.78 8.72
CA VAL A 207 13.30 -3.97 9.21
C VAL A 207 14.15 -4.67 10.28
N ALA A 208 13.55 -4.95 11.44
CA ALA A 208 14.24 -5.57 12.58
C ALA A 208 14.55 -7.04 12.32
N ASP A 209 13.58 -7.82 11.84
CA ASP A 209 13.75 -9.22 11.45
C ASP A 209 13.57 -9.36 9.93
N LYS A 210 14.71 -9.32 9.23
CA LYS A 210 14.76 -9.42 7.77
C LYS A 210 14.29 -10.76 7.23
N SER A 211 14.21 -11.80 8.07
CA SER A 211 13.73 -13.12 7.66
C SER A 211 12.22 -13.17 7.38
N LEU A 212 11.47 -12.15 7.83
CA LEU A 212 10.05 -12.00 7.57
C LEU A 212 9.74 -11.41 6.18
N VAL A 213 10.75 -10.83 5.53
CA VAL A 213 10.58 -10.21 4.21
C VAL A 213 10.81 -11.24 3.11
N ASP A 214 9.78 -11.48 2.31
CA ASP A 214 9.80 -12.42 1.20
C ASP A 214 10.80 -11.97 0.11
N PRO A 215 11.86 -12.74 -0.18
CA PRO A 215 12.85 -12.37 -1.19
C PRO A 215 12.26 -12.24 -2.60
N ASP A 216 11.18 -12.93 -2.93
CA ASP A 216 10.51 -12.79 -4.20
C ASP A 216 9.95 -11.38 -4.42
N SER A 217 9.73 -10.61 -3.36
CA SER A 217 9.23 -9.25 -3.45
C SER A 217 10.18 -8.35 -4.24
N TRP A 218 11.44 -8.23 -3.80
CA TRP A 218 12.41 -7.39 -4.52
C TRP A 218 12.95 -8.03 -5.81
N LEU A 219 12.98 -9.37 -5.90
CA LEU A 219 13.43 -10.05 -7.11
C LEU A 219 12.44 -9.85 -8.28
N ILE A 220 11.15 -9.94 -8.01
CA ILE A 220 10.11 -9.70 -9.02
C ILE A 220 10.09 -8.23 -9.42
N ASP A 221 10.20 -7.31 -8.47
CA ASP A 221 10.24 -5.88 -8.78
C ASP A 221 11.46 -5.53 -9.63
N GLN A 222 12.65 -6.07 -9.29
CA GLN A 222 13.85 -5.89 -10.12
C GLN A 222 13.67 -6.45 -11.53
N MET A 223 13.12 -7.66 -11.66
CA MET A 223 12.82 -8.25 -12.97
C MET A 223 11.91 -7.35 -13.81
N LEU A 224 10.98 -6.64 -13.18
CA LEU A 224 10.09 -5.71 -13.87
C LEU A 224 10.80 -4.39 -14.26
N ILE A 225 11.73 -3.90 -13.43
CA ILE A 225 12.59 -2.74 -13.75
C ILE A 225 13.51 -3.07 -14.95
N ASP A 226 14.03 -4.29 -15.00
CA ASP A 226 14.98 -4.73 -16.01
C ASP A 226 14.35 -4.98 -17.40
N ARG A 227 13.02 -4.86 -17.51
CA ARG A 227 12.35 -4.93 -18.82
C ARG A 227 12.86 -3.84 -19.75
N PRO A 228 12.98 -4.11 -21.06
CA PRO A 228 13.48 -3.13 -22.03
C PRO A 228 12.77 -1.77 -21.92
N GLY A 229 13.53 -0.70 -21.73
CA GLY A 229 13.05 0.67 -21.65
C GLY A 229 12.47 1.11 -20.30
N VAL A 230 12.19 0.19 -19.37
CA VAL A 230 11.55 0.52 -18.08
C VAL A 230 12.47 1.32 -17.17
N SER A 231 13.79 1.03 -17.14
CA SER A 231 14.78 1.83 -16.38
C SER A 231 14.74 3.31 -16.80
N GLU A 232 14.55 3.59 -18.09
CA GLU A 232 14.44 4.96 -18.60
C GLU A 232 13.16 5.66 -18.12
N ILE A 233 12.06 4.90 -18.00
CA ILE A 233 10.80 5.40 -17.43
C ILE A 233 11.00 5.81 -15.98
N HIS A 234 11.69 4.99 -15.19
CA HIS A 234 11.94 5.31 -13.78
C HIS A 234 12.84 6.53 -13.61
N LEU A 235 13.84 6.71 -14.49
CA LEU A 235 14.65 7.93 -14.49
C LEU A 235 13.82 9.18 -14.84
N ASP A 236 12.86 9.07 -15.76
CA ASP A 236 11.92 10.17 -16.05
C ASP A 236 11.06 10.49 -14.81
N LEU A 237 10.58 9.48 -14.08
CA LEU A 237 9.78 9.65 -12.87
C LEU A 237 10.60 10.25 -11.72
N PHE A 238 11.87 9.85 -11.53
CA PHE A 238 12.77 10.49 -10.56
C PHE A 238 12.91 11.98 -10.87
N LYS A 239 13.03 12.34 -12.15
CA LYS A 239 13.08 13.75 -12.57
C LYS A 239 11.77 14.47 -12.36
N ASP A 240 10.62 13.84 -12.71
CA ASP A 240 9.29 14.41 -12.59
C ASP A 240 8.85 14.58 -11.13
N TYR A 241 9.48 13.87 -10.17
CA TYR A 241 9.11 13.94 -8.75
C TYR A 241 9.17 15.38 -8.19
N ARG A 242 10.04 16.26 -8.73
CA ARG A 242 10.08 17.69 -8.36
C ARG A 242 8.72 18.37 -8.45
N THR A 243 7.89 17.98 -9.44
CA THR A 243 6.54 18.55 -9.64
C THR A 243 5.59 18.22 -8.48
N ASN A 244 5.91 17.19 -7.68
CA ASN A 244 5.14 16.85 -6.50
C ASN A 244 5.40 17.85 -5.38
N VAL A 245 6.67 18.23 -5.19
CA VAL A 245 7.08 19.22 -4.18
C VAL A 245 6.45 20.58 -4.47
N GLU A 246 6.39 20.98 -5.74
CA GLU A 246 5.72 22.20 -6.18
C GLU A 246 4.21 22.22 -5.83
N LEU A 247 3.59 21.03 -5.71
CA LEU A 247 2.16 20.88 -5.37
C LEU A 247 1.90 20.70 -3.88
N TYR A 248 2.90 20.54 -3.02
CA TYR A 248 2.70 20.37 -1.58
C TYR A 248 1.79 21.44 -0.96
N PRO A 249 1.93 22.74 -1.28
CA PRO A 249 1.00 23.76 -0.75
C PRO A 249 -0.46 23.50 -1.10
N GLN A 250 -0.74 22.94 -2.30
CA GLN A 250 -2.10 22.60 -2.72
C GLN A 250 -2.62 21.34 -1.99
N PHE A 251 -1.76 20.34 -1.77
CA PHE A 251 -2.12 19.17 -0.95
C PHE A 251 -2.45 19.59 0.48
N HIS A 252 -1.63 20.46 1.08
CA HIS A 252 -1.88 21.00 2.44
C HIS A 252 -3.19 21.80 2.50
N ALA A 253 -3.50 22.60 1.48
CA ALA A 253 -4.77 23.30 1.40
C ALA A 253 -5.95 22.31 1.38
N PHE A 254 -5.88 21.27 0.53
CA PHE A 254 -6.87 20.19 0.49
C PHE A 254 -7.05 19.54 1.87
N PHE A 255 -5.97 19.22 2.58
CA PHE A 255 -6.03 18.61 3.91
C PHE A 255 -6.75 19.53 4.91
N ARG A 256 -6.41 20.82 4.96
CA ARG A 256 -7.04 21.78 5.87
C ARG A 256 -8.51 22.05 5.54
N GLU A 257 -8.86 22.13 4.26
CA GLU A 257 -10.21 22.46 3.81
C GLU A 257 -11.16 21.27 3.89
N ARG A 258 -10.70 20.09 3.48
CA ARG A 258 -11.55 18.89 3.40
C ARG A 258 -11.50 18.03 4.65
N LYS A 259 -10.41 18.08 5.40
CA LYS A 259 -10.19 17.33 6.65
C LYS A 259 -10.64 15.88 6.56
N PRO A 260 -10.22 15.12 5.52
CA PRO A 260 -10.64 13.73 5.43
C PRO A 260 -10.20 13.00 6.70
N PRO A 261 -11.04 12.10 7.27
CA PRO A 261 -10.55 11.19 8.29
C PRO A 261 -9.25 10.53 7.82
N THR A 262 -8.18 10.60 8.60
CA THR A 262 -6.84 10.17 8.16
C THR A 262 -6.19 9.24 9.17
N LEU A 263 -5.65 8.12 8.66
CA LEU A 263 -4.72 7.22 9.34
C LEU A 263 -3.33 7.36 8.69
N ILE A 264 -2.33 7.60 9.50
CA ILE A 264 -0.93 7.62 9.09
C ILE A 264 -0.28 6.38 9.72
N ALA A 265 -0.04 5.34 8.92
CA ALA A 265 0.63 4.11 9.33
C ALA A 265 2.03 4.10 8.70
N TRP A 266 3.08 4.34 9.49
CA TRP A 266 4.38 4.69 8.92
C TRP A 266 5.50 3.85 9.51
N GLY A 267 6.30 3.20 8.66
CA GLY A 267 7.53 2.56 9.07
C GLY A 267 8.53 3.60 9.60
N LYS A 268 8.75 3.62 10.91
CA LYS A 268 9.54 4.68 11.59
C LYS A 268 11.02 4.70 11.19
N ASN A 269 11.53 3.57 10.66
CA ASN A 269 12.91 3.40 10.25
C ASN A 269 13.09 3.59 8.73
N ASP A 270 12.11 4.14 8.04
CA ASP A 270 12.18 4.42 6.61
C ASP A 270 13.27 5.48 6.33
N PHE A 271 14.28 5.11 5.55
CA PHE A 271 15.37 6.01 5.17
C PHE A 271 15.03 6.86 3.95
N ILE A 272 13.99 6.49 3.18
CA ILE A 272 13.51 7.22 2.00
C ILE A 272 12.61 8.38 2.44
N PHE A 273 11.59 8.05 3.25
CA PHE A 273 10.69 9.03 3.87
C PHE A 273 10.71 8.86 5.38
N PRO A 274 11.62 9.54 6.08
CA PRO A 274 11.72 9.45 7.53
C PRO A 274 10.47 9.96 8.26
N PRO A 275 10.28 9.57 9.54
CA PRO A 275 9.04 9.82 10.30
C PRO A 275 8.69 11.30 10.50
N GLU A 276 9.61 12.21 10.23
CA GLU A 276 9.36 13.65 10.19
C GLU A 276 8.30 14.01 9.15
N GLY A 277 8.31 13.32 7.99
CA GLY A 277 7.26 13.46 6.97
C GLY A 277 5.90 13.01 7.50
N ALA A 278 5.84 11.90 8.23
CA ALA A 278 4.61 11.42 8.87
C ALA A 278 4.06 12.41 9.91
N ARG A 279 4.93 12.94 10.76
CA ARG A 279 4.54 13.91 11.81
C ARG A 279 4.05 15.23 11.21
N ALA A 280 4.58 15.63 10.06
CA ALA A 280 4.21 16.88 9.42
C ALA A 280 2.73 16.92 8.98
N TYR A 281 2.11 15.75 8.72
CA TYR A 281 0.68 15.69 8.42
C TYR A 281 -0.20 16.27 9.54
N LEU A 282 0.21 16.12 10.81
CA LEU A 282 -0.57 16.61 11.96
C LEU A 282 -0.71 18.11 11.98
N ARG A 283 0.12 18.85 11.25
CA ARG A 283 0.02 20.32 11.10
C ARG A 283 -1.25 20.73 10.36
N ASP A 284 -1.62 19.97 9.34
CA ASP A 284 -2.77 20.25 8.46
C ASP A 284 -3.98 19.33 8.75
N LEU A 285 -3.73 18.19 9.42
CA LEU A 285 -4.72 17.20 9.83
C LEU A 285 -4.53 16.84 11.32
N PRO A 286 -4.85 17.76 12.25
CA PRO A 286 -4.61 17.55 13.70
C PRO A 286 -5.38 16.36 14.27
N GLU A 287 -6.49 15.95 13.64
CA GLU A 287 -7.30 14.80 14.04
C GLU A 287 -6.83 13.48 13.41
N ALA A 288 -5.73 13.49 12.66
CA ALA A 288 -5.19 12.27 12.06
C ALA A 288 -4.62 11.33 13.13
N GLU A 289 -4.87 10.04 12.95
CA GLU A 289 -4.34 8.99 13.80
C GLU A 289 -2.95 8.59 13.30
N LEU A 290 -1.90 8.82 14.10
CA LEU A 290 -0.52 8.50 13.75
C LEU A 290 -0.05 7.24 14.47
N SER A 291 0.34 6.22 13.67
CA SER A 291 0.98 4.99 14.12
C SER A 291 2.38 4.88 13.51
N LEU A 292 3.42 5.01 14.33
CA LEU A 292 4.80 4.76 13.95
C LEU A 292 5.14 3.30 14.22
N ILE A 293 5.33 2.54 13.14
CA ILE A 293 5.50 1.09 13.14
C ILE A 293 7.00 0.77 13.10
N ASP A 294 7.44 -0.23 13.85
CA ASP A 294 8.84 -0.67 13.88
C ASP A 294 9.19 -1.48 12.63
N SER A 295 9.31 -0.77 11.50
CA SER A 295 9.62 -1.30 10.18
C SER A 295 10.25 -0.21 9.31
N GLY A 296 10.71 -0.61 8.10
CA GLY A 296 11.26 0.25 7.05
C GLY A 296 10.20 0.77 6.08
N HIS A 297 10.65 1.02 4.83
CA HIS A 297 9.82 1.60 3.77
C HIS A 297 8.67 0.68 3.33
N PHE A 298 8.94 -0.60 3.09
CA PHE A 298 7.93 -1.59 2.71
C PHE A 298 7.32 -2.29 3.93
N ALA A 299 6.78 -1.51 4.88
CA ALA A 299 6.24 -2.01 6.14
C ALA A 299 5.14 -3.08 6.01
N LEU A 300 4.51 -3.21 4.84
CA LEU A 300 3.54 -4.29 4.57
C LEU A 300 4.19 -5.68 4.52
N GLU A 301 5.49 -5.79 4.31
CA GLU A 301 6.17 -7.08 4.20
C GLU A 301 6.30 -7.79 5.56
N ASP A 302 6.69 -7.06 6.61
CA ASP A 302 6.92 -7.59 7.94
C ASP A 302 5.84 -7.24 8.97
N LYS A 303 5.05 -6.18 8.71
CA LYS A 303 3.99 -5.67 9.59
C LYS A 303 2.61 -5.60 8.93
N GLY A 304 2.41 -6.38 7.87
CA GLY A 304 1.17 -6.34 7.09
C GLY A 304 -0.09 -6.65 7.92
N GLU A 305 -0.04 -7.58 8.86
CA GLU A 305 -1.17 -7.90 9.75
C GLU A 305 -1.49 -6.74 10.71
N GLU A 306 -0.46 -6.10 11.28
CA GLU A 306 -0.61 -4.94 12.16
C GLU A 306 -1.26 -3.77 11.40
N ILE A 307 -0.76 -3.47 10.19
CA ILE A 307 -1.30 -2.42 9.33
C ILE A 307 -2.74 -2.73 8.91
N ALA A 308 -3.03 -3.97 8.55
CA ALA A 308 -4.40 -4.40 8.22
C ALA A 308 -5.36 -4.22 9.40
N ALA A 309 -4.92 -4.53 10.62
CA ALA A 309 -5.71 -4.33 11.84
C ALA A 309 -5.99 -2.85 12.11
N LEU A 310 -4.97 -1.98 11.98
CA LEU A 310 -5.11 -0.53 12.10
C LEU A 310 -6.12 0.03 11.07
N ILE A 311 -6.02 -0.40 9.80
CA ILE A 311 -6.95 0.03 8.75
C ILE A 311 -8.38 -0.43 9.04
N ARG A 312 -8.57 -1.69 9.45
CA ARG A 312 -9.90 -2.24 9.77
C ARG A 312 -10.57 -1.50 10.91
N ASP A 313 -9.83 -1.23 11.99
CA ASP A 313 -10.33 -0.46 13.12
C ASP A 313 -10.68 0.98 12.71
N PHE A 314 -9.75 1.67 12.07
CA PHE A 314 -9.92 3.04 11.61
C PHE A 314 -11.11 3.20 10.67
N LEU A 315 -11.14 2.46 9.55
CA LEU A 315 -12.23 2.57 8.58
C LEU A 315 -13.57 2.09 9.17
N GLY A 316 -13.56 1.10 10.06
CA GLY A 316 -14.76 0.63 10.77
C GLY A 316 -15.40 1.70 11.66
N ARG A 317 -14.59 2.61 12.22
CA ARG A 317 -15.07 3.77 13.02
C ARG A 317 -15.45 4.98 12.15
N LYS A 318 -14.76 5.19 11.01
CA LYS A 318 -14.90 6.42 10.20
C LYS A 318 -15.88 6.27 9.03
N LEU A 319 -15.97 5.09 8.41
CA LEU A 319 -16.91 4.82 7.33
C LEU A 319 -18.20 4.20 7.93
N LYS A 320 -19.08 5.04 8.49
CA LYS A 320 -20.41 4.56 8.91
C LYS A 320 -21.18 4.09 7.68
N ARG A 321 -21.77 2.90 7.78
CA ARG A 321 -22.70 2.34 6.78
C ARG A 321 -23.97 3.18 6.67
#